data_73540e13651947073ce8b1318a721bbb
#
_entry.id   73540e13651947073ce8b1318a721bbb
#
_cell.length_a   1.000
_cell.length_b   1.000
_cell.length_c   1.000
_cell.angle_alpha   90.00
_cell.angle_beta   90.00
_cell.angle_gamma   90.00
#
_symmetry.space_group_name_H-M   'P 1'
#
loop_
_entity.id
_entity.type
_entity.pdbx_description
1 polymer ?
#
loop_
_entity_poly.entity_id
_entity_poly.type
_entity_poly.pdbx_seq_one_letter_code
_entity_poly.pdbx_strand_id
1 'polypeptide(L)'
;MSKTVIALAPVLLLLCGFMAINADAADVSHAAAKASATKAATAWLKFIDAGDYAASWDGASSYFKAQVTKDQWTQKVGPARQSLGAVVSRKIKIAKYLTTLPGAPDGEYVVIQYQSSFEHKKSAIETITPMLDKDGHWRVSGYYIR
;
A
#
# COMPACT_ATOMS: atom_id res chain seq x y z
N MET A 1 -20.96 8.15 79.01
CA MET A 1 -21.71 7.42 77.99
C MET A 1 -21.31 7.98 76.63
N SER A 2 -20.29 7.38 76.03
CA SER A 2 -19.79 7.81 74.72
C SER A 2 -20.55 7.08 73.62
N LYS A 3 -21.15 7.82 72.66
CA LYS A 3 -21.74 7.29 71.45
C LYS A 3 -20.72 7.41 70.33
N THR A 4 -20.17 6.28 69.90
CA THR A 4 -19.28 6.18 68.77
C THR A 4 -20.13 6.19 67.47
N VAL A 5 -19.94 7.21 66.62
CA VAL A 5 -20.56 7.29 65.31
C VAL A 5 -19.56 6.73 64.31
N ILE A 6 -19.87 5.60 63.68
CA ILE A 6 -19.12 4.99 62.57
C ILE A 6 -19.64 5.65 61.31
N ALA A 7 -18.80 6.46 60.64
CA ALA A 7 -19.08 7.02 59.32
C ALA A 7 -18.66 6.01 58.27
N LEU A 8 -19.63 5.49 57.48
CA LEU A 8 -19.41 4.71 56.29
C LEU A 8 -19.06 5.66 55.15
N ALA A 9 -17.85 5.57 54.62
CA ALA A 9 -17.47 6.26 53.42
C ALA A 9 -17.97 5.48 52.17
N PRO A 10 -18.58 6.13 51.19
CA PRO A 10 -18.95 5.45 49.95
C PRO A 10 -17.71 5.22 49.07
N VAL A 11 -17.46 3.96 48.72
CA VAL A 11 -16.49 3.58 47.71
C VAL A 11 -17.06 3.99 46.37
N LEU A 12 -16.55 5.08 45.82
CA LEU A 12 -16.83 5.51 44.45
C LEU A 12 -16.05 4.62 43.49
N LEU A 13 -16.73 3.64 42.90
CA LEU A 13 -16.16 2.81 41.80
C LEU A 13 -16.02 3.69 40.56
N LEU A 14 -14.78 4.12 40.28
CA LEU A 14 -14.44 4.77 39.03
C LEU A 14 -14.47 3.72 37.92
N LEU A 15 -15.60 3.62 37.20
CA LEU A 15 -15.64 3.01 35.88
C LEU A 15 -15.02 4.00 34.86
N CYS A 16 -13.70 4.04 34.77
CA CYS A 16 -13.01 4.79 33.74
C CYS A 16 -12.76 3.87 32.55
N GLY A 17 -13.59 4.02 31.56
CA GLY A 17 -13.42 3.99 30.11
C GLY A 17 -12.34 3.09 29.51
N PHE A 18 -12.72 1.87 29.12
CA PHE A 18 -12.05 1.11 28.09
C PHE A 18 -12.71 1.47 26.73
N MET A 19 -12.40 2.66 26.18
CA MET A 19 -12.87 3.05 24.83
C MET A 19 -11.78 3.77 24.02
N ALA A 20 -10.52 3.33 24.10
CA ALA A 20 -9.44 3.97 23.32
C ALA A 20 -8.54 2.98 22.54
N ILE A 21 -8.87 1.68 22.48
CA ILE A 21 -7.93 0.68 21.96
C ILE A 21 -8.17 0.34 20.47
N ASN A 22 -9.35 0.65 19.90
CA ASN A 22 -9.67 0.21 18.53
C ASN A 22 -9.10 1.11 17.43
N ALA A 23 -8.93 2.40 17.67
CA ALA A 23 -8.36 3.33 16.69
C ALA A 23 -6.84 3.11 16.50
N ASP A 24 -6.14 2.83 17.58
CA ASP A 24 -4.69 2.60 17.59
C ASP A 24 -4.31 1.28 16.88
N ALA A 25 -5.08 0.22 17.10
CA ALA A 25 -4.87 -1.07 16.44
C ALA A 25 -5.12 -1.02 14.91
N ALA A 26 -6.12 -0.28 14.46
CA ALA A 26 -6.41 -0.10 13.03
C ALA A 26 -5.32 0.74 12.35
N ASP A 27 -4.81 1.77 13.00
CA ASP A 27 -3.74 2.61 12.46
C ASP A 27 -2.41 1.86 12.37
N VAL A 28 -2.08 1.06 13.38
CA VAL A 28 -0.91 0.15 13.37
C VAL A 28 -1.03 -0.91 12.28
N SER A 29 -2.23 -1.49 12.09
CA SER A 29 -2.50 -2.47 11.03
C SER A 29 -2.30 -1.85 9.65
N HIS A 30 -2.81 -0.65 9.40
CA HIS A 30 -2.63 0.05 8.13
C HIS A 30 -1.17 0.48 7.91
N ALA A 31 -0.43 0.84 8.95
CA ALA A 31 0.99 1.15 8.84
C ALA A 31 1.80 -0.07 8.41
N ALA A 32 1.54 -1.24 8.98
CA ALA A 32 2.18 -2.50 8.60
C ALA A 32 1.82 -2.92 7.16
N ALA A 33 0.56 -2.78 6.76
CA ALA A 33 0.11 -3.02 5.39
C ALA A 33 0.82 -2.11 4.39
N LYS A 34 0.89 -0.81 4.67
CA LYS A 34 1.62 0.17 3.84
C LYS A 34 3.10 -0.17 3.71
N ALA A 35 3.76 -0.57 4.80
CA ALA A 35 5.16 -0.96 4.79
C ALA A 35 5.39 -2.20 3.91
N SER A 36 4.58 -3.25 4.07
CA SER A 36 4.68 -4.49 3.31
C SER A 36 4.39 -4.27 1.82
N ALA A 37 3.34 -3.51 1.50
CA ALA A 37 2.99 -3.14 0.14
C ALA A 37 4.09 -2.29 -0.53
N THR A 38 4.67 -1.34 0.20
CA THR A 38 5.78 -0.50 -0.30
C THR A 38 7.02 -1.35 -0.60
N LYS A 39 7.33 -2.32 0.25
CA LYS A 39 8.40 -3.27 0.01
C LYS A 39 8.17 -4.08 -1.26
N ALA A 40 6.95 -4.58 -1.47
CA ALA A 40 6.57 -5.31 -2.67
C ALA A 40 6.66 -4.43 -3.93
N ALA A 41 6.15 -3.19 -3.88
CA ALA A 41 6.26 -2.23 -4.97
C ALA A 41 7.72 -1.92 -5.33
N THR A 42 8.56 -1.69 -4.34
CA THR A 42 10.00 -1.40 -4.55
C THR A 42 10.73 -2.58 -5.19
N ALA A 43 10.43 -3.80 -4.78
CA ALA A 43 11.01 -4.99 -5.38
C ALA A 43 10.55 -5.17 -6.83
N TRP A 44 9.28 -4.95 -7.10
CA TRP A 44 8.69 -5.05 -8.45
C TRP A 44 9.24 -3.99 -9.40
N LEU A 45 9.43 -2.75 -8.92
CA LEU A 45 10.00 -1.66 -9.73
C LEU A 45 11.43 -1.97 -10.23
N LYS A 46 12.19 -2.79 -9.53
CA LYS A 46 13.52 -3.22 -10.00
C LYS A 46 13.44 -3.96 -11.33
N PHE A 47 12.42 -4.77 -11.56
CA PHE A 47 12.21 -5.42 -12.84
C PHE A 47 11.90 -4.40 -13.94
N ILE A 48 11.01 -3.44 -13.64
CA ILE A 48 10.66 -2.36 -14.57
C ILE A 48 11.88 -1.52 -14.94
N ASP A 49 12.67 -1.12 -13.96
CA ASP A 49 13.85 -0.29 -14.15
C ASP A 49 14.97 -1.02 -14.90
N ALA A 50 15.06 -2.35 -14.75
CA ALA A 50 15.98 -3.21 -15.49
C ALA A 50 15.50 -3.56 -16.90
N GLY A 51 14.26 -3.20 -17.28
CA GLY A 51 13.67 -3.60 -18.55
C GLY A 51 13.21 -5.06 -18.61
N ASP A 52 13.19 -5.76 -17.47
CA ASP A 52 12.71 -7.13 -17.36
C ASP A 52 11.19 -7.14 -17.13
N TYR A 53 10.47 -6.75 -18.17
CA TYR A 53 9.02 -6.62 -18.12
C TYR A 53 8.30 -7.97 -18.01
N ALA A 54 8.90 -9.03 -18.54
CA ALA A 54 8.38 -10.38 -18.38
C ALA A 54 8.39 -10.80 -16.91
N ALA A 55 9.52 -10.62 -16.20
CA ALA A 55 9.62 -10.90 -14.76
C ALA A 55 8.68 -10.01 -13.93
N SER A 56 8.50 -8.74 -14.33
CA SER A 56 7.53 -7.87 -13.65
C SER A 56 6.10 -8.43 -13.74
N TRP A 57 5.70 -8.99 -14.88
CA TRP A 57 4.41 -9.66 -15.03
C TRP A 57 4.33 -10.93 -14.17
N ASP A 58 5.38 -11.75 -14.17
CA ASP A 58 5.43 -12.97 -13.37
C ASP A 58 5.28 -12.68 -11.87
N GLY A 59 5.89 -11.59 -11.38
CA GLY A 59 5.80 -11.12 -10.00
C GLY A 59 4.57 -10.28 -9.66
N ALA A 60 3.68 -10.01 -10.63
CA ALA A 60 2.46 -9.24 -10.41
C ALA A 60 1.36 -10.09 -9.75
N SER A 61 0.31 -9.44 -9.26
CA SER A 61 -0.83 -10.09 -8.61
C SER A 61 -1.62 -11.01 -9.55
N SER A 62 -2.35 -11.94 -8.98
CA SER A 62 -3.27 -12.80 -9.72
C SER A 62 -4.32 -11.98 -10.50
N TYR A 63 -4.80 -10.89 -9.88
CA TYR A 63 -5.74 -9.97 -10.54
C TYR A 63 -5.11 -9.29 -11.75
N PHE A 64 -3.88 -8.76 -11.65
CA PHE A 64 -3.19 -8.15 -12.78
C PHE A 64 -3.03 -9.12 -13.95
N LYS A 65 -2.61 -10.36 -13.67
CA LYS A 65 -2.43 -11.41 -14.68
C LYS A 65 -3.72 -11.82 -15.37
N ALA A 66 -4.85 -11.71 -14.68
CA ALA A 66 -6.17 -11.96 -15.27
C ALA A 66 -6.63 -10.83 -16.21
N GLN A 67 -6.12 -9.60 -16.05
CA GLN A 67 -6.52 -8.44 -16.86
C GLN A 67 -5.66 -8.25 -18.11
N VAL A 68 -4.41 -8.68 -18.08
CA VAL A 68 -3.47 -8.47 -19.18
C VAL A 68 -2.54 -9.67 -19.32
N THR A 69 -2.34 -10.17 -20.55
CA THR A 69 -1.36 -11.23 -20.80
C THR A 69 0.07 -10.69 -20.68
N LYS A 70 1.03 -11.59 -20.50
CA LYS A 70 2.45 -11.24 -20.44
C LYS A 70 2.92 -10.48 -21.69
N ASP A 71 2.51 -10.96 -22.87
CA ASP A 71 2.87 -10.35 -24.15
C ASP A 71 2.26 -8.96 -24.30
N GLN A 72 0.97 -8.80 -23.99
CA GLN A 72 0.30 -7.49 -24.00
C GLN A 72 0.97 -6.50 -23.06
N TRP A 73 1.32 -6.95 -21.86
CA TRP A 73 2.01 -6.12 -20.88
C TRP A 73 3.39 -5.67 -21.39
N THR A 74 4.21 -6.61 -21.84
CA THR A 74 5.56 -6.34 -22.36
C THR A 74 5.54 -5.38 -23.54
N GLN A 75 4.62 -5.58 -24.49
CA GLN A 75 4.43 -4.72 -25.66
C GLN A 75 3.97 -3.31 -25.29
N LYS A 76 3.24 -3.14 -24.18
CA LYS A 76 2.72 -1.85 -23.75
C LYS A 76 3.72 -1.07 -22.89
N VAL A 77 4.34 -1.73 -21.91
CA VAL A 77 5.23 -1.06 -20.97
C VAL A 77 6.62 -0.77 -21.54
N GLY A 78 7.13 -1.63 -22.41
CA GLY A 78 8.46 -1.48 -23.01
C GLY A 78 8.65 -0.14 -23.70
N PRO A 79 7.88 0.19 -24.75
CA PRO A 79 8.00 1.48 -25.44
C PRO A 79 7.77 2.68 -24.51
N ALA A 80 6.81 2.58 -23.58
CA ALA A 80 6.53 3.65 -22.63
C ALA A 80 7.74 3.95 -21.72
N ARG A 81 8.40 2.91 -21.20
CA ARG A 81 9.60 3.07 -20.37
C ARG A 81 10.83 3.51 -21.17
N GLN A 82 11.00 3.00 -22.36
CA GLN A 82 12.10 3.42 -23.26
C GLN A 82 12.01 4.90 -23.60
N SER A 83 10.81 5.44 -23.83
CA SER A 83 10.63 6.86 -24.10
C SER A 83 11.00 7.78 -22.94
N LEU A 84 10.89 7.28 -21.71
CA LEU A 84 11.25 8.02 -20.49
C LEU A 84 12.75 7.97 -20.19
N GLY A 85 13.45 6.93 -20.64
CA GLY A 85 14.82 6.65 -20.28
C GLY A 85 14.96 6.09 -18.85
N ALA A 86 16.19 6.07 -18.34
CA ALA A 86 16.47 5.57 -17.00
C ALA A 86 15.84 6.45 -15.92
N VAL A 87 15.44 5.83 -14.80
CA VAL A 87 15.01 6.57 -13.61
C VAL A 87 16.21 7.28 -12.98
N VAL A 88 16.06 8.58 -12.73
CA VAL A 88 17.08 9.43 -12.08
C VAL A 88 16.80 9.52 -10.59
N SER A 89 15.54 9.71 -10.21
CA SER A 89 15.12 9.76 -8.81
C SER A 89 13.68 9.31 -8.65
N ARG A 90 13.36 8.78 -7.46
CA ARG A 90 12.01 8.33 -7.10
C ARG A 90 11.79 8.56 -5.61
N LYS A 91 10.74 9.27 -5.25
CA LYS A 91 10.40 9.59 -3.88
C LYS A 91 8.91 9.41 -3.63
N ILE A 92 8.55 8.69 -2.57
CA ILE A 92 7.14 8.50 -2.19
C ILE A 92 6.54 9.83 -1.77
N LYS A 93 5.41 10.17 -2.36
CA LYS A 93 4.55 11.30 -1.99
C LYS A 93 3.36 10.86 -1.14
N ILE A 94 2.73 9.76 -1.52
CA ILE A 94 1.51 9.26 -0.90
C ILE A 94 1.59 7.74 -0.84
N ALA A 95 1.16 7.17 0.28
CA ALA A 95 0.84 5.75 0.43
C ALA A 95 -0.50 5.64 1.18
N LYS A 96 -1.55 5.23 0.48
CA LYS A 96 -2.92 5.17 1.01
C LYS A 96 -3.44 3.74 0.97
N TYR A 97 -3.84 3.22 2.14
CA TYR A 97 -4.53 1.96 2.27
C TYR A 97 -6.01 2.12 1.91
N LEU A 98 -6.55 1.19 1.12
CA LEU A 98 -7.93 1.18 0.65
C LEU A 98 -8.44 -0.26 0.60
N THR A 99 -9.73 -0.44 0.82
CA THR A 99 -10.41 -1.75 0.69
C THR A 99 -11.24 -1.87 -0.58
N THR A 100 -11.45 -0.74 -1.26
CA THR A 100 -12.21 -0.66 -2.51
C THR A 100 -11.48 0.23 -3.50
N LEU A 101 -11.48 -0.15 -4.76
CA LEU A 101 -10.97 0.66 -5.88
C LEU A 101 -11.95 0.57 -7.06
N PRO A 102 -12.23 1.68 -7.76
CA PRO A 102 -13.06 1.65 -8.95
C PRO A 102 -12.52 0.67 -10.00
N GLY A 103 -13.36 -0.24 -10.48
CA GLY A 103 -13.02 -1.21 -11.51
C GLY A 103 -12.19 -2.42 -11.04
N ALA A 104 -11.95 -2.56 -9.73
CA ALA A 104 -11.27 -3.69 -9.13
C ALA A 104 -12.17 -4.39 -8.10
N PRO A 105 -11.96 -5.69 -7.81
CA PRO A 105 -12.69 -6.38 -6.76
C PRO A 105 -12.37 -5.77 -5.38
N ASP A 106 -13.29 -5.94 -4.42
CA ASP A 106 -13.02 -5.60 -3.03
C ASP A 106 -11.86 -6.42 -2.49
N GLY A 107 -11.00 -5.79 -1.69
CA GLY A 107 -9.80 -6.40 -1.16
C GLY A 107 -8.94 -5.40 -0.39
N GLU A 108 -7.69 -5.74 -0.16
CA GLU A 108 -6.75 -4.83 0.48
C GLU A 108 -5.77 -4.29 -0.54
N TYR A 109 -5.68 -2.98 -0.64
CA TYR A 109 -4.85 -2.24 -1.58
C TYR A 109 -4.04 -1.17 -0.89
N VAL A 110 -2.86 -0.88 -1.41
CA VAL A 110 -2.13 0.34 -1.08
C VAL A 110 -1.81 1.08 -2.38
N VAL A 111 -2.39 2.26 -2.55
CA VAL A 111 -2.06 3.15 -3.67
C VAL A 111 -0.85 3.98 -3.29
N ILE A 112 0.24 3.78 -3.99
CA ILE A 112 1.51 4.48 -3.77
C ILE A 112 1.78 5.41 -4.94
N GLN A 113 1.96 6.68 -4.66
CA GLN A 113 2.39 7.67 -5.66
C GLN A 113 3.82 8.11 -5.37
N TYR A 114 4.64 8.04 -6.40
CA TYR A 114 6.01 8.53 -6.38
C TYR A 114 6.13 9.80 -7.22
N GLN A 115 6.83 10.78 -6.69
CA GLN A 115 7.42 11.81 -7.53
C GLN A 115 8.69 11.23 -8.12
N SER A 116 8.72 11.10 -9.44
CA SER A 116 9.82 10.49 -10.16
C SER A 116 10.42 11.46 -11.18
N SER A 117 11.69 11.27 -11.47
CA SER A 117 12.42 11.94 -12.54
C SER A 117 13.09 10.86 -13.39
N PHE A 118 12.97 11.00 -14.70
CA PHE A 118 13.61 10.16 -15.70
C PHE A 118 14.55 10.99 -16.57
N GLU A 119 15.44 10.34 -17.30
CA GLU A 119 16.37 11.03 -18.20
C GLU A 119 15.66 11.97 -19.17
N HIS A 120 14.54 11.54 -19.74
CA HIS A 120 13.78 12.30 -20.74
C HIS A 120 12.50 12.94 -20.21
N LYS A 121 12.17 12.76 -18.92
CA LYS A 121 11.02 13.41 -18.26
C LYS A 121 11.38 13.76 -16.83
N LYS A 122 11.68 15.04 -16.60
CA LYS A 122 12.17 15.57 -15.31
C LYS A 122 11.15 15.50 -14.17
N SER A 123 9.86 15.51 -14.50
CA SER A 123 8.78 15.43 -13.50
C SER A 123 7.69 14.48 -13.97
N ALA A 124 7.48 13.45 -13.22
CA ALA A 124 6.43 12.44 -13.44
C ALA A 124 5.84 11.97 -12.12
N ILE A 125 4.60 11.52 -12.17
CA ILE A 125 3.96 10.79 -11.08
C ILE A 125 3.82 9.33 -11.50
N GLU A 126 4.54 8.43 -10.82
CA GLU A 126 4.32 6.99 -10.93
C GLU A 126 3.31 6.57 -9.86
N THR A 127 2.25 5.92 -10.27
CA THR A 127 1.27 5.31 -9.36
C THR A 127 1.39 3.80 -9.45
N ILE A 128 1.68 3.16 -8.32
CA ILE A 128 1.81 1.71 -8.19
C ILE A 128 0.82 1.26 -7.13
N THR A 129 0.06 0.23 -7.45
CA THR A 129 -1.00 -0.27 -6.58
C THR A 129 -0.76 -1.74 -6.24
N PRO A 130 0.00 -2.05 -5.17
CA PRO A 130 0.00 -3.39 -4.62
C PRO A 130 -1.37 -3.75 -4.04
N MET A 131 -1.73 -5.03 -4.15
CA MET A 131 -2.86 -5.65 -3.46
C MET A 131 -2.40 -6.85 -2.64
N LEU A 132 -3.15 -7.19 -1.62
CA LEU A 132 -2.95 -8.42 -0.88
C LEU A 132 -3.63 -9.56 -1.65
N ASP A 133 -2.83 -10.46 -2.22
CA ASP A 133 -3.33 -11.64 -2.91
C ASP A 133 -3.91 -12.66 -1.90
N LYS A 134 -4.71 -13.60 -2.38
CA LYS A 134 -5.39 -14.62 -1.55
C LYS A 134 -4.42 -15.50 -0.75
N ASP A 135 -3.17 -15.59 -1.18
CA ASP A 135 -2.12 -16.34 -0.48
C ASP A 135 -1.40 -15.51 0.61
N GLY A 136 -1.89 -14.30 0.89
CA GLY A 136 -1.36 -13.41 1.93
C GLY A 136 -0.12 -12.62 1.52
N HIS A 137 0.24 -12.58 0.24
CA HIS A 137 1.38 -11.81 -0.25
C HIS A 137 0.93 -10.53 -0.97
N TRP A 138 1.61 -9.43 -0.67
CA TRP A 138 1.44 -8.18 -1.40
C TRP A 138 2.10 -8.27 -2.77
N ARG A 139 1.34 -7.99 -3.85
CA ARG A 139 1.82 -7.96 -5.24
C ARG A 139 1.22 -6.80 -5.99
N VAL A 140 1.96 -6.28 -6.97
CA VAL A 140 1.49 -5.16 -7.79
C VAL A 140 0.30 -5.58 -8.65
N SER A 141 -0.79 -4.83 -8.55
CA SER A 141 -2.02 -5.00 -9.32
C SER A 141 -2.25 -3.87 -10.34
N GLY A 142 -1.47 -2.81 -10.30
CA GLY A 142 -1.56 -1.68 -11.22
C GLY A 142 -0.30 -0.84 -11.24
N TYR A 143 0.01 -0.32 -12.43
CA TYR A 143 1.13 0.60 -12.67
C TYR A 143 0.74 1.65 -13.70
N TYR A 144 0.98 2.92 -13.38
CA TYR A 144 0.62 4.04 -14.23
C TYR A 144 1.62 5.19 -14.07
N ILE A 145 1.99 5.85 -15.18
CA ILE A 145 2.85 7.04 -15.20
C ILE A 145 2.16 8.18 -15.95
N ARG A 146 2.22 9.37 -15.38
CA ARG A 146 1.73 10.61 -16.01
C ARG A 146 2.71 11.76 -15.84
#